data_bae14517333e32e98cceceff996e0362
#
_entry.id   bae14517333e32e98cceceff996e0362
#
_cell.length_a   1.000
_cell.length_b   1.000
_cell.length_c   1.000
_cell.angle_alpha   90.00
_cell.angle_beta   90.00
_cell.angle_gamma   90.00
#
_symmetry.space_group_name_H-M   'P 1'
#
loop_
_entity.id
_entity.type
_entity.pdbx_description
1 polymer ?
#
loop_
_entity_poly.entity_id
_entity_poly.type
_entity_poly.pdbx_seq_one_letter_code
_entity_poly.pdbx_strand_id
1 'polypeptide(L)'
;MKRKFLSFLAAGMLFTLPAAAQSVGVVMSGGGAKGLYHIGVLQALEESGIPIDYVSGTSMGSIIAGMYAAGYSPEEMRRIVASGVVKQWVSGRIDPSYLPYYRRNTGTPIFLSIRLNMKDRPDDPNASRFRLPSYLISSNQIDLALADLFGPATTASRRDFDSLMVPFLCVASDMNTRRPVVLRKGDMGEAIRSSMSIPLAFKPMKIDTMLLYDGGIYDNFPWEPLDKEFHPDFLIGSKCTSGNNDITENSSLVDQAFSLAMNKTNYDMPEGRSLMIN
;
A
#
# COMPACT_ATOMS: atom_id res chain seq x y z
N MET A 1 29.95 -9.25 -58.32
CA MET A 1 28.75 -8.72 -57.66
C MET A 1 28.28 -9.54 -56.45
N LYS A 2 28.34 -10.86 -56.42
CA LYS A 2 27.86 -11.68 -55.27
C LYS A 2 28.61 -11.51 -53.94
N ARG A 3 29.92 -11.20 -53.96
CA ARG A 3 30.73 -11.00 -52.75
C ARG A 3 30.43 -9.67 -51.99
N LYS A 4 30.05 -8.60 -52.71
CA LYS A 4 29.69 -7.31 -52.08
C LYS A 4 28.31 -7.33 -51.43
N PHE A 5 27.40 -8.18 -51.92
CA PHE A 5 26.07 -8.34 -51.35
C PHE A 5 26.10 -9.11 -50.02
N LEU A 6 26.99 -10.12 -49.90
CA LEU A 6 27.16 -10.85 -48.63
C LEU A 6 27.77 -9.99 -47.53
N SER A 7 28.69 -9.08 -47.88
CA SER A 7 29.30 -8.14 -46.90
C SER A 7 28.28 -7.12 -46.38
N PHE A 8 27.32 -6.71 -47.20
CA PHE A 8 26.25 -5.77 -46.74
C PHE A 8 25.21 -6.49 -45.86
N LEU A 9 24.91 -7.77 -46.10
CA LEU A 9 24.04 -8.57 -45.23
C LEU A 9 24.69 -8.85 -43.88
N ALA A 10 25.99 -9.14 -43.84
CA ALA A 10 26.75 -9.35 -42.59
C ALA A 10 26.91 -8.06 -41.77
N ALA A 11 27.04 -6.89 -42.43
CA ALA A 11 27.07 -5.60 -41.73
C ALA A 11 25.70 -5.19 -41.17
N GLY A 12 24.59 -5.59 -41.82
CA GLY A 12 23.23 -5.34 -41.34
C GLY A 12 22.85 -6.19 -40.11
N MET A 13 23.42 -7.39 -39.96
CA MET A 13 23.18 -8.27 -38.81
C MET A 13 23.97 -7.86 -37.54
N LEU A 14 24.97 -7.00 -37.65
CA LEU A 14 25.78 -6.55 -36.53
C LEU A 14 25.15 -5.37 -35.78
N PHE A 15 24.05 -4.78 -36.27
CA PHE A 15 23.38 -3.63 -35.65
C PHE A 15 22.06 -3.96 -34.94
N THR A 16 21.65 -5.23 -34.89
CA THR A 16 20.53 -5.65 -34.04
C THR A 16 21.06 -6.36 -32.80
N LEU A 17 21.93 -5.69 -32.04
CA LEU A 17 21.99 -6.00 -30.60
C LEU A 17 20.64 -5.57 -30.05
N PRO A 18 19.85 -6.49 -29.44
CA PRO A 18 18.70 -6.04 -28.69
C PRO A 18 19.24 -5.06 -27.67
N ALA A 19 18.84 -3.79 -27.74
CA ALA A 19 18.99 -2.92 -26.59
C ALA A 19 18.32 -3.67 -25.47
N ALA A 20 19.09 -4.18 -24.50
CA ALA A 20 18.52 -4.77 -23.30
C ALA A 20 17.63 -3.68 -22.72
N ALA A 21 16.31 -3.89 -22.80
CA ALA A 21 15.36 -2.97 -22.22
C ALA A 21 15.70 -2.91 -20.73
N GLN A 22 16.03 -1.72 -20.22
CA GLN A 22 16.32 -1.55 -18.81
C GLN A 22 15.03 -1.81 -18.04
N SER A 23 15.11 -2.68 -17.05
CA SER A 23 13.98 -2.95 -16.16
C SER A 23 13.83 -1.81 -15.14
N VAL A 24 12.60 -1.37 -14.92
CA VAL A 24 12.27 -0.24 -14.07
C VAL A 24 11.44 -0.67 -12.88
N GLY A 25 11.93 -0.37 -11.69
CA GLY A 25 11.19 -0.54 -10.44
C GLY A 25 10.63 0.77 -9.93
N VAL A 26 9.33 0.81 -9.61
CA VAL A 26 8.68 2.00 -9.04
C VAL A 26 8.36 1.78 -7.58
N VAL A 27 8.83 2.70 -6.74
CA VAL A 27 8.66 2.67 -5.28
C VAL A 27 7.74 3.79 -4.84
N MET A 28 6.71 3.47 -4.07
CA MET A 28 5.70 4.43 -3.63
C MET A 28 5.67 4.54 -2.11
N SER A 29 5.90 5.74 -1.58
CA SER A 29 5.89 5.98 -0.15
C SER A 29 4.48 5.93 0.45
N GLY A 30 4.40 5.65 1.75
CA GLY A 30 3.20 5.97 2.51
C GLY A 30 3.02 7.47 2.66
N GLY A 31 1.80 7.91 2.97
CA GLY A 31 1.51 9.34 3.14
C GLY A 31 0.02 9.67 3.28
N GLY A 32 -0.81 8.70 3.61
CA GLY A 32 -2.26 8.88 3.75
C GLY A 32 -2.88 9.45 2.46
N ALA A 33 -3.76 10.43 2.57
CA ALA A 33 -4.44 11.02 1.41
C ALA A 33 -3.48 11.63 0.36
N LYS A 34 -2.29 12.07 0.78
CA LYS A 34 -1.27 12.60 -0.15
C LYS A 34 -0.76 11.53 -1.12
N GLY A 35 -0.82 10.24 -0.73
CA GLY A 35 -0.41 9.12 -1.58
C GLY A 35 -1.24 8.94 -2.85
N LEU A 36 -2.41 9.59 -2.97
CA LEU A 36 -3.15 9.64 -4.23
C LEU A 36 -2.35 10.32 -5.36
N TYR A 37 -1.35 11.11 -5.02
CA TYR A 37 -0.37 11.67 -5.95
C TYR A 37 0.34 10.61 -6.81
N HIS A 38 0.57 9.41 -6.27
CA HIS A 38 1.21 8.32 -6.99
C HIS A 38 0.47 7.91 -8.28
N ILE A 39 -0.85 8.10 -8.33
CA ILE A 39 -1.65 7.84 -9.54
C ILE A 39 -1.19 8.76 -10.69
N GLY A 40 -0.91 10.03 -10.38
CA GLY A 40 -0.39 11.00 -11.36
C GLY A 40 1.02 10.62 -11.83
N VAL A 41 1.86 10.10 -10.94
CA VAL A 41 3.20 9.63 -11.30
C VAL A 41 3.11 8.42 -12.24
N LEU A 42 2.28 7.42 -11.94
CA LEU A 42 2.06 6.27 -12.81
C LEU A 42 1.55 6.71 -14.19
N GLN A 43 0.59 7.63 -14.24
CA GLN A 43 0.06 8.16 -15.49
C GLN A 43 1.16 8.85 -16.31
N ALA A 44 1.99 9.68 -15.68
CA ALA A 44 3.08 10.38 -16.36
C ALA A 44 4.15 9.41 -16.91
N LEU A 45 4.44 8.32 -16.19
CA LEU A 45 5.37 7.28 -16.64
C LEU A 45 4.81 6.55 -17.88
N GLU A 46 3.54 6.14 -17.86
CA GLU A 46 2.88 5.50 -19.00
C GLU A 46 2.84 6.43 -20.23
N GLU A 47 2.41 7.69 -20.04
CA GLU A 47 2.37 8.70 -21.12
C GLU A 47 3.75 8.99 -21.71
N SER A 48 4.80 8.85 -20.90
CA SER A 48 6.20 8.99 -21.33
C SER A 48 6.77 7.73 -21.99
N GLY A 49 6.00 6.63 -22.04
CA GLY A 49 6.44 5.35 -22.57
C GLY A 49 7.52 4.66 -21.72
N ILE A 50 7.61 5.00 -20.44
CA ILE A 50 8.55 4.37 -19.50
C ILE A 50 7.92 3.06 -19.00
N PRO A 51 8.55 1.90 -19.25
CA PRO A 51 8.03 0.63 -18.76
C PRO A 51 8.09 0.57 -17.23
N ILE A 52 7.13 -0.10 -16.62
CA ILE A 52 7.10 -0.35 -15.18
C ILE A 52 7.10 -1.86 -14.99
N ASP A 53 8.26 -2.41 -14.64
CA ASP A 53 8.46 -3.86 -14.54
C ASP A 53 8.20 -4.39 -13.13
N TYR A 54 8.41 -3.55 -12.10
CA TYR A 54 8.23 -3.92 -10.70
C TYR A 54 7.65 -2.75 -9.91
N VAL A 55 6.79 -3.04 -8.93
CA VAL A 55 6.25 -2.01 -8.06
C VAL A 55 6.33 -2.40 -6.59
N SER A 56 6.60 -1.42 -5.75
CA SER A 56 6.52 -1.59 -4.29
C SER A 56 5.84 -0.41 -3.62
N GLY A 57 5.31 -0.64 -2.44
CA GLY A 57 4.69 0.45 -1.71
C GLY A 57 4.46 0.16 -0.23
N THR A 58 4.27 1.23 0.52
CA THR A 58 3.89 1.20 1.94
C THR A 58 2.61 2.03 2.14
N SER A 59 1.70 1.56 2.99
CA SER A 59 0.48 2.27 3.35
C SER A 59 -0.35 2.66 2.10
N MET A 60 -0.64 3.95 1.87
CA MET A 60 -1.33 4.40 0.65
C MET A 60 -0.55 3.99 -0.62
N GLY A 61 0.79 4.05 -0.57
CA GLY A 61 1.62 3.58 -1.69
C GLY A 61 1.40 2.10 -2.01
N SER A 62 1.15 1.25 -1.00
CA SER A 62 0.85 -0.16 -1.22
C SER A 62 -0.51 -0.39 -1.90
N ILE A 63 -1.50 0.47 -1.63
CA ILE A 63 -2.81 0.43 -2.29
C ILE A 63 -2.66 0.76 -3.77
N ILE A 64 -1.97 1.87 -4.09
CA ILE A 64 -1.80 2.33 -5.47
C ILE A 64 -0.91 1.37 -6.26
N ALA A 65 0.24 0.95 -5.69
CA ALA A 65 1.12 -0.05 -6.30
C ALA A 65 0.40 -1.37 -6.53
N GLY A 66 -0.39 -1.82 -5.55
CA GLY A 66 -1.19 -3.04 -5.64
C GLY A 66 -2.27 -2.96 -6.70
N MET A 67 -2.98 -1.83 -6.82
CA MET A 67 -3.96 -1.63 -7.91
C MET A 67 -3.27 -1.72 -9.27
N TYR A 68 -2.11 -1.08 -9.42
CA TYR A 68 -1.35 -1.15 -10.67
C TYR A 68 -0.90 -2.58 -10.98
N ALA A 69 -0.37 -3.28 -10.00
CA ALA A 69 0.03 -4.68 -10.14
C ALA A 69 -1.14 -5.63 -10.48
N ALA A 70 -2.33 -5.32 -9.98
CA ALA A 70 -3.56 -6.05 -10.27
C ALA A 70 -4.14 -5.72 -11.66
N GLY A 71 -3.58 -4.75 -12.39
CA GLY A 71 -3.98 -4.39 -13.75
C GLY A 71 -4.92 -3.19 -13.86
N TYR A 72 -5.11 -2.42 -12.78
CA TYR A 72 -5.87 -1.16 -12.88
C TYR A 72 -5.02 -0.07 -13.54
N SER A 73 -5.56 0.54 -14.58
CA SER A 73 -4.94 1.71 -15.20
C SER A 73 -5.02 2.95 -14.27
N PRO A 74 -4.12 3.92 -14.40
CA PRO A 74 -4.19 5.18 -13.65
C PRO A 74 -5.53 5.91 -13.83
N GLU A 75 -6.14 5.81 -15.01
CA GLU A 75 -7.46 6.38 -15.29
C GLU A 75 -8.57 5.70 -14.47
N GLU A 76 -8.55 4.38 -14.35
CA GLU A 76 -9.51 3.63 -13.52
C GLU A 76 -9.33 3.95 -12.04
N MET A 77 -8.08 4.04 -11.57
CA MET A 77 -7.79 4.46 -10.20
C MET A 77 -8.34 5.85 -9.90
N ARG A 78 -8.15 6.80 -10.83
CA ARG A 78 -8.72 8.16 -10.71
C ARG A 78 -10.24 8.15 -10.63
N ARG A 79 -10.90 7.34 -11.44
CA ARG A 79 -12.37 7.21 -11.40
C ARG A 79 -12.86 6.66 -10.06
N ILE A 80 -12.18 5.66 -9.50
CA ILE A 80 -12.49 5.11 -8.18
C ILE A 80 -12.34 6.19 -7.10
N VAL A 81 -11.25 6.93 -7.11
CA VAL A 81 -11.00 8.01 -6.14
C VAL A 81 -12.02 9.14 -6.28
N ALA A 82 -12.31 9.57 -7.51
CA ALA A 82 -13.25 10.66 -7.81
C ALA A 82 -14.71 10.31 -7.45
N SER A 83 -15.07 9.03 -7.40
CA SER A 83 -16.40 8.58 -6.98
C SER A 83 -16.70 8.87 -5.50
N GLY A 84 -15.66 9.18 -4.70
CA GLY A 84 -15.79 9.42 -3.27
C GLY A 84 -15.87 8.15 -2.41
N VAL A 85 -15.87 6.97 -3.02
CA VAL A 85 -15.98 5.67 -2.32
C VAL A 85 -14.82 5.45 -1.34
N VAL A 86 -13.62 5.92 -1.69
CA VAL A 86 -12.43 5.84 -0.81
C VAL A 86 -12.69 6.51 0.55
N LYS A 87 -13.40 7.64 0.56
CA LYS A 87 -13.78 8.32 1.80
C LYS A 87 -14.73 7.47 2.65
N GLN A 88 -15.60 6.70 2.03
CA GLN A 88 -16.47 5.76 2.76
C GLN A 88 -15.65 4.63 3.38
N TRP A 89 -14.72 4.04 2.62
CA TRP A 89 -13.88 2.94 3.12
C TRP A 89 -13.08 3.33 4.36
N VAL A 90 -12.44 4.48 4.34
CA VAL A 90 -11.59 4.94 5.47
C VAL A 90 -12.39 5.57 6.61
N SER A 91 -13.66 5.94 6.39
CA SER A 91 -14.50 6.51 7.44
C SER A 91 -15.03 5.47 8.43
N GLY A 92 -14.99 4.19 8.06
CA GLY A 92 -15.60 3.09 8.81
C GLY A 92 -17.13 3.16 8.89
N ARG A 93 -17.77 4.08 8.15
CA ARG A 93 -19.24 4.24 8.12
C ARG A 93 -19.84 3.29 7.11
N ILE A 94 -20.80 2.50 7.57
CA ILE A 94 -21.58 1.62 6.69
C ILE A 94 -22.67 2.47 6.05
N ASP A 95 -22.85 2.35 4.72
CA ASP A 95 -23.97 2.98 4.04
C ASP A 95 -25.29 2.47 4.65
N PRO A 96 -26.18 3.38 5.06
CA PRO A 96 -27.46 2.99 5.66
C PRO A 96 -28.31 2.04 4.80
N SER A 97 -28.11 2.01 3.49
CA SER A 97 -28.82 1.10 2.59
C SER A 97 -28.48 -0.37 2.84
N TYR A 98 -27.25 -0.67 3.33
CA TYR A 98 -26.83 -2.02 3.69
C TYR A 98 -27.20 -2.43 5.12
N LEU A 99 -27.76 -1.50 5.91
CA LEU A 99 -28.20 -1.82 7.26
C LEU A 99 -29.65 -2.28 7.27
N PRO A 100 -29.98 -3.39 7.92
CA PRO A 100 -31.37 -3.75 8.17
C PRO A 100 -32.11 -2.62 8.87
N TYR A 101 -33.39 -2.41 8.50
CA TYR A 101 -34.21 -1.29 8.99
C TYR A 101 -34.19 -1.12 10.51
N TYR A 102 -34.22 -2.23 11.27
CA TYR A 102 -34.20 -2.23 12.73
C TYR A 102 -32.81 -1.87 13.34
N ARG A 103 -31.76 -1.80 12.54
CA ARG A 103 -30.42 -1.37 12.95
C ARG A 103 -30.03 0.02 12.44
N ARG A 104 -30.91 0.65 11.68
CA ARG A 104 -30.68 2.02 11.22
C ARG A 104 -30.74 2.95 12.42
N ASN A 105 -29.67 3.68 12.63
CA ASN A 105 -29.56 4.64 13.73
C ASN A 105 -30.57 5.78 13.47
N THR A 106 -31.64 5.83 14.23
CA THR A 106 -32.58 6.95 14.22
C THR A 106 -31.96 8.08 15.04
N GLY A 107 -31.06 8.83 14.41
CA GLY A 107 -30.75 10.21 14.76
C GLY A 107 -30.53 10.62 16.23
N THR A 108 -30.16 9.71 17.12
CA THR A 108 -29.72 10.12 18.47
C THR A 108 -28.35 10.75 18.36
N PRO A 109 -28.14 12.01 18.76
CA PRO A 109 -26.81 12.62 18.73
C PRO A 109 -25.93 12.01 19.80
N ILE A 110 -25.37 10.83 19.52
CA ILE A 110 -24.39 10.20 20.40
C ILE A 110 -23.01 10.74 20.02
N PHE A 111 -22.50 11.63 20.84
CA PHE A 111 -21.18 12.21 20.66
C PHE A 111 -20.07 11.21 21.04
N LEU A 112 -20.33 10.36 22.02
CA LEU A 112 -19.40 9.32 22.49
C LEU A 112 -20.19 8.09 22.91
N SER A 113 -19.86 6.95 22.33
CA SER A 113 -20.41 5.66 22.74
C SER A 113 -19.31 4.81 23.37
N ILE A 114 -19.44 4.56 24.66
CA ILE A 114 -18.56 3.64 25.40
C ILE A 114 -19.33 2.34 25.63
N ARG A 115 -18.86 1.25 25.01
CA ARG A 115 -19.48 -0.07 25.21
C ARG A 115 -18.85 -0.74 26.42
N LEU A 116 -19.58 -0.79 27.51
CA LEU A 116 -19.20 -1.55 28.69
C LEU A 116 -19.55 -3.04 28.48
N ASN A 117 -18.57 -3.90 28.45
CA ASN A 117 -18.80 -5.34 28.37
C ASN A 117 -18.93 -5.88 29.81
N MET A 118 -20.17 -5.99 30.28
CA MET A 118 -20.50 -6.49 31.63
C MET A 118 -20.59 -8.03 31.70
N LYS A 119 -20.03 -8.77 30.75
CA LYS A 119 -19.89 -10.20 30.92
C LYS A 119 -18.78 -10.48 31.92
N ASP A 120 -19.22 -10.58 33.17
CA ASP A 120 -18.39 -11.08 34.26
C ASP A 120 -17.94 -12.50 33.89
N ARG A 121 -16.66 -12.69 33.67
CA ARG A 121 -15.97 -13.95 33.91
C ARG A 121 -15.35 -13.79 35.29
N PRO A 122 -15.95 -14.48 36.35
CA PRO A 122 -15.49 -14.32 37.72
C PRO A 122 -14.03 -14.74 37.95
N ASP A 123 -13.46 -15.47 36.99
CA ASP A 123 -12.18 -16.18 37.15
C ASP A 123 -11.00 -15.51 36.44
N ASP A 124 -11.16 -14.31 35.84
CA ASP A 124 -10.05 -13.58 35.25
C ASP A 124 -9.67 -12.36 36.11
N PRO A 125 -8.61 -12.46 36.93
CA PRO A 125 -8.16 -11.35 37.78
C PRO A 125 -7.70 -10.11 36.99
N ASN A 126 -7.50 -10.24 35.66
CA ASN A 126 -7.10 -9.14 34.74
C ASN A 126 -8.27 -8.59 33.92
N ALA A 127 -9.50 -9.04 34.15
CA ALA A 127 -10.69 -8.50 33.50
C ALA A 127 -10.93 -7.07 33.99
N SER A 128 -10.26 -6.09 33.39
CA SER A 128 -10.57 -4.70 33.65
C SER A 128 -12.00 -4.41 33.17
N ARG A 129 -12.85 -3.91 34.07
CA ARG A 129 -14.24 -3.51 33.81
C ARG A 129 -14.35 -2.39 32.76
N PHE A 130 -13.24 -1.83 32.36
CA PHE A 130 -13.14 -0.70 31.43
C PHE A 130 -12.14 -1.04 30.33
N ARG A 131 -12.61 -1.48 29.16
CA ARG A 131 -11.77 -1.60 27.96
C ARG A 131 -12.02 -0.42 27.05
N LEU A 132 -11.02 0.42 26.89
CA LEU A 132 -11.00 1.39 25.80
C LEU A 132 -10.95 0.62 24.46
N PRO A 133 -11.65 1.10 23.42
CA PRO A 133 -11.52 0.51 22.11
C PRO A 133 -10.06 0.55 21.67
N SER A 134 -9.55 -0.57 21.16
CA SER A 134 -8.16 -0.67 20.68
C SER A 134 -7.95 0.02 19.32
N TYR A 135 -9.02 0.51 18.70
CA TYR A 135 -9.01 1.23 17.43
C TYR A 135 -10.23 2.14 17.33
N LEU A 136 -10.08 3.23 16.59
CA LEU A 136 -11.11 4.27 16.46
C LEU A 136 -12.03 4.07 15.25
N ILE A 137 -11.52 3.42 14.20
CA ILE A 137 -12.21 3.25 12.92
C ILE A 137 -12.53 1.79 12.70
N SER A 138 -13.79 1.48 12.36
CA SER A 138 -14.16 0.13 11.95
C SER A 138 -13.54 -0.22 10.61
N SER A 139 -12.84 -1.33 10.54
CA SER A 139 -12.17 -1.77 9.31
C SER A 139 -13.08 -2.49 8.31
N ASN A 140 -14.31 -2.82 8.68
CA ASN A 140 -15.18 -3.67 7.85
C ASN A 140 -15.36 -3.18 6.41
N GLN A 141 -15.48 -1.85 6.22
CA GLN A 141 -15.67 -1.28 4.89
C GLN A 141 -14.41 -1.37 4.04
N ILE A 142 -13.26 -1.04 4.63
CA ILE A 142 -11.99 -1.13 3.92
C ILE A 142 -11.59 -2.59 3.68
N ASP A 143 -11.86 -3.49 4.63
CA ASP A 143 -11.56 -4.91 4.48
C ASP A 143 -12.38 -5.50 3.30
N LEU A 144 -13.67 -5.16 3.19
CA LEU A 144 -14.51 -5.57 2.08
C LEU A 144 -14.04 -4.97 0.75
N ALA A 145 -13.74 -3.68 0.74
CA ALA A 145 -13.27 -2.98 -0.46
C ALA A 145 -11.95 -3.57 -1.00
N LEU A 146 -11.00 -3.87 -0.11
CA LEU A 146 -9.74 -4.50 -0.51
C LEU A 146 -9.94 -5.93 -1.01
N ALA A 147 -10.88 -6.68 -0.43
CA ALA A 147 -11.24 -8.00 -0.93
C ALA A 147 -11.85 -7.92 -2.34
N ASP A 148 -12.73 -6.96 -2.61
CA ASP A 148 -13.32 -6.75 -3.93
C ASP A 148 -12.29 -6.29 -4.96
N LEU A 149 -11.40 -5.36 -4.60
CA LEU A 149 -10.37 -4.83 -5.50
C LEU A 149 -9.31 -5.87 -5.85
N PHE A 150 -8.86 -6.67 -4.88
CA PHE A 150 -7.69 -7.51 -5.04
C PHE A 150 -7.97 -9.02 -5.09
N GLY A 151 -9.20 -9.45 -4.76
CA GLY A 151 -9.57 -10.87 -4.79
C GLY A 151 -9.38 -11.54 -6.15
N PRO A 152 -9.81 -10.93 -7.27
CA PRO A 152 -9.57 -11.47 -8.60
C PRO A 152 -8.08 -11.64 -8.92
N ALA A 153 -7.25 -10.63 -8.64
CA ALA A 153 -5.80 -10.67 -8.86
C ALA A 153 -5.11 -11.71 -7.96
N THR A 154 -5.50 -11.80 -6.68
CA THR A 154 -5.03 -12.83 -5.74
C THR A 154 -5.28 -14.24 -6.27
N THR A 155 -6.47 -14.44 -6.84
CA THR A 155 -6.85 -15.75 -7.39
C THR A 155 -6.09 -16.08 -8.68
N ALA A 156 -5.99 -15.10 -9.57
CA ALA A 156 -5.30 -15.25 -10.86
C ALA A 156 -3.80 -15.53 -10.68
N SER A 157 -3.15 -14.83 -9.75
CA SER A 157 -1.73 -15.00 -9.41
C SER A 157 -1.45 -16.25 -8.55
N ARG A 158 -2.48 -17.00 -8.14
CA ARG A 158 -2.35 -18.12 -7.19
C ARG A 158 -1.67 -17.73 -5.89
N ARG A 159 -1.97 -16.52 -5.41
CA ARG A 159 -1.38 -15.94 -4.19
C ARG A 159 0.13 -15.70 -4.24
N ASP A 160 0.72 -15.62 -5.42
CA ASP A 160 2.11 -15.26 -5.65
C ASP A 160 2.15 -13.90 -6.36
N PHE A 161 2.62 -12.85 -5.67
CA PHE A 161 2.60 -11.49 -6.19
C PHE A 161 3.63 -11.26 -7.30
N ASP A 162 4.60 -12.18 -7.46
CA ASP A 162 5.53 -12.17 -8.59
C ASP A 162 4.85 -12.58 -9.90
N SER A 163 3.68 -13.23 -9.81
CA SER A 163 2.86 -13.67 -10.94
C SER A 163 1.73 -12.71 -11.29
N LEU A 164 1.69 -11.52 -10.69
CA LEU A 164 0.78 -10.44 -11.06
C LEU A 164 1.16 -9.85 -12.42
N MET A 165 0.29 -8.99 -12.99
CA MET A 165 0.57 -8.30 -14.24
C MET A 165 1.87 -7.49 -14.15
N VAL A 166 2.11 -6.85 -13.01
CA VAL A 166 3.40 -6.29 -12.62
C VAL A 166 3.76 -6.88 -11.26
N PRO A 167 4.91 -7.55 -11.11
CA PRO A 167 5.37 -8.08 -9.84
C PRO A 167 5.38 -7.01 -8.74
N PHE A 168 4.89 -7.40 -7.57
CA PHE A 168 4.55 -6.48 -6.49
C PHE A 168 5.07 -6.96 -5.15
N LEU A 169 5.46 -6.03 -4.31
CA LEU A 169 5.63 -6.24 -2.89
C LEU A 169 5.11 -5.05 -2.08
N CYS A 170 4.68 -5.30 -0.87
CA CYS A 170 4.42 -4.24 0.10
C CYS A 170 5.07 -4.56 1.44
N VAL A 171 5.21 -3.52 2.26
CA VAL A 171 5.83 -3.65 3.58
C VAL A 171 4.80 -3.38 4.66
N ALA A 172 4.80 -4.24 5.68
CA ALA A 172 4.11 -4.06 6.95
C ALA A 172 5.11 -4.08 8.10
N SER A 173 4.66 -3.72 9.30
CA SER A 173 5.49 -3.71 10.52
C SER A 173 5.02 -4.77 11.50
N ASP A 174 5.86 -5.76 11.81
CA ASP A 174 5.54 -6.76 12.85
C ASP A 174 5.91 -6.22 14.23
N MET A 175 4.90 -6.08 15.08
CA MET A 175 5.08 -5.55 16.43
C MET A 175 5.71 -6.55 17.38
N ASN A 176 5.64 -7.86 17.09
CA ASN A 176 6.27 -8.88 17.92
C ASN A 176 7.79 -8.86 17.77
N THR A 177 8.27 -8.79 16.52
CA THR A 177 9.69 -8.78 16.19
C THR A 177 10.28 -7.38 16.09
N ARG A 178 9.43 -6.34 16.00
CA ARG A 178 9.81 -4.93 15.81
C ARG A 178 10.66 -4.71 14.55
N ARG A 179 10.23 -5.32 13.44
CA ARG A 179 10.92 -5.27 12.15
C ARG A 179 9.94 -5.06 11.00
N PRO A 180 10.40 -4.49 9.88
CA PRO A 180 9.63 -4.50 8.67
C PRO A 180 9.49 -5.93 8.15
N VAL A 181 8.33 -6.22 7.56
CA VAL A 181 8.00 -7.50 6.92
C VAL A 181 7.62 -7.24 5.48
N VAL A 182 8.35 -7.87 4.56
CA VAL A 182 8.06 -7.83 3.13
C VAL A 182 6.99 -8.86 2.82
N LEU A 183 5.90 -8.43 2.22
CA LEU A 183 4.76 -9.26 1.83
C LEU A 183 4.74 -9.39 0.30
N ARG A 184 4.98 -10.61 -0.21
CA ARG A 184 5.03 -10.97 -1.65
C ARG A 184 4.11 -12.13 -1.99
N LYS A 185 3.46 -12.72 -1.00
CA LYS A 185 2.61 -13.91 -1.14
C LYS A 185 1.43 -13.84 -0.20
N GLY A 186 0.40 -14.60 -0.49
CA GLY A 186 -0.78 -14.67 0.33
C GLY A 186 -1.97 -13.97 -0.30
N ASP A 187 -2.90 -13.52 0.52
CA ASP A 187 -4.01 -12.69 0.07
C ASP A 187 -3.53 -11.24 -0.09
N MET A 188 -3.70 -10.68 -1.30
CA MET A 188 -3.23 -9.35 -1.63
C MET A 188 -3.96 -8.26 -0.85
N GLY A 189 -5.28 -8.45 -0.63
CA GLY A 189 -6.09 -7.55 0.19
C GLY A 189 -5.62 -7.54 1.64
N GLU A 190 -5.32 -8.72 2.23
CA GLU A 190 -4.78 -8.81 3.59
C GLU A 190 -3.38 -8.22 3.71
N ALA A 191 -2.52 -8.42 2.73
CA ALA A 191 -1.17 -7.85 2.70
C ALA A 191 -1.21 -6.31 2.67
N ILE A 192 -1.99 -5.74 1.76
CA ILE A 192 -2.19 -4.29 1.64
C ILE A 192 -2.87 -3.74 2.89
N ARG A 193 -3.88 -4.46 3.41
CA ARG A 193 -4.56 -4.08 4.65
C ARG A 193 -3.60 -4.03 5.85
N SER A 194 -2.65 -4.96 5.91
CA SER A 194 -1.59 -4.95 6.92
C SER A 194 -0.71 -3.71 6.78
N SER A 195 -0.27 -3.42 5.55
CA SER A 195 0.60 -2.30 5.21
C SER A 195 -0.01 -0.92 5.54
N MET A 196 -1.35 -0.81 5.64
CA MET A 196 -2.07 0.44 5.94
C MET A 196 -2.70 0.46 7.34
N SER A 197 -2.39 -0.48 8.21
CA SER A 197 -2.97 -0.59 9.56
C SER A 197 -2.35 0.43 10.52
N ILE A 198 -2.72 1.70 10.39
CA ILE A 198 -2.23 2.77 11.27
C ILE A 198 -2.63 2.48 12.73
N PRO A 199 -1.68 2.50 13.68
CA PRO A 199 -1.98 2.35 15.11
C PRO A 199 -3.04 3.33 15.58
N LEU A 200 -3.89 2.90 16.49
CA LEU A 200 -5.06 3.62 17.00
C LEU A 200 -6.18 3.84 15.98
N ALA A 201 -5.88 4.08 14.70
CA ALA A 201 -6.89 4.24 13.67
C ALA A 201 -7.55 2.90 13.35
N PHE A 202 -6.78 1.90 12.98
CA PHE A 202 -7.26 0.61 12.56
C PHE A 202 -6.79 -0.54 13.46
N LYS A 203 -7.59 -1.61 13.50
CA LYS A 203 -7.19 -2.86 14.11
C LYS A 203 -5.99 -3.45 13.36
N PRO A 204 -4.96 -3.95 14.07
CA PRO A 204 -3.86 -4.67 13.42
C PRO A 204 -4.34 -5.93 12.70
N MET A 205 -3.63 -6.31 11.66
CA MET A 205 -3.84 -7.57 10.97
C MET A 205 -3.02 -8.67 11.60
N LYS A 206 -3.62 -9.85 11.73
CA LYS A 206 -2.91 -11.04 12.17
C LYS A 206 -2.76 -11.98 10.98
N ILE A 207 -1.53 -12.17 10.53
CA ILE A 207 -1.18 -13.15 9.49
C ILE A 207 -0.26 -14.17 10.15
N ASP A 208 -0.68 -15.41 10.20
CA ASP A 208 0.00 -16.49 10.92
C ASP A 208 0.27 -16.11 12.39
N THR A 209 1.54 -16.01 12.77
CA THR A 209 1.97 -15.62 14.12
C THR A 209 2.31 -14.14 14.25
N MET A 210 2.32 -13.40 13.14
CA MET A 210 2.68 -11.99 13.09
C MET A 210 1.49 -11.09 13.44
N LEU A 211 1.76 -10.00 14.16
CA LEU A 211 0.81 -8.94 14.44
C LEU A 211 1.26 -7.69 13.69
N LEU A 212 0.61 -7.44 12.55
CA LEU A 212 1.04 -6.47 11.55
C LEU A 212 0.29 -5.15 11.65
N TYR A 213 1.08 -4.09 11.63
CA TYR A 213 0.65 -2.69 11.53
C TYR A 213 1.24 -2.03 10.27
N ASP A 214 0.90 -0.74 10.08
CA ASP A 214 1.37 0.06 8.96
C ASP A 214 2.89 -0.02 8.79
N GLY A 215 3.30 -0.28 7.55
CA GLY A 215 4.72 -0.42 7.21
C GLY A 215 5.53 0.85 7.49
N GLY A 216 4.89 2.02 7.45
CA GLY A 216 5.52 3.30 7.73
C GLY A 216 6.17 3.41 9.11
N ILE A 217 5.85 2.51 10.05
CA ILE A 217 6.51 2.46 11.36
C ILE A 217 8.00 2.12 11.21
N TYR A 218 8.38 1.21 10.31
CA TYR A 218 9.76 0.78 10.14
C TYR A 218 10.34 1.05 8.75
N ASP A 219 9.50 1.04 7.70
CA ASP A 219 9.93 1.30 6.32
C ASP A 219 8.79 1.95 5.51
N ASN A 220 8.80 3.27 5.44
CA ASN A 220 7.79 4.03 4.72
C ASN A 220 8.06 4.17 3.21
N PHE A 221 9.23 3.71 2.74
CA PHE A 221 9.64 3.84 1.35
C PHE A 221 10.48 2.64 0.93
N PRO A 222 9.86 1.51 0.54
CA PRO A 222 10.48 0.20 0.44
C PRO A 222 11.30 0.00 -0.84
N TRP A 223 12.27 0.90 -1.10
CA TRP A 223 13.17 0.76 -2.23
C TRP A 223 14.21 -0.35 -2.04
N GLU A 224 14.76 -0.49 -0.82
CA GLU A 224 15.72 -1.55 -0.53
C GLU A 224 15.12 -2.95 -0.69
N PRO A 225 13.90 -3.23 -0.17
CA PRO A 225 13.22 -4.49 -0.46
C PRO A 225 12.99 -4.72 -1.95
N LEU A 226 12.53 -3.71 -2.70
CA LEU A 226 12.29 -3.86 -4.14
C LEU A 226 13.60 -4.15 -4.88
N ASP A 227 14.65 -3.41 -4.59
CA ASP A 227 15.96 -3.59 -5.21
C ASP A 227 16.55 -4.97 -4.93
N LYS A 228 16.45 -5.41 -3.68
CA LYS A 228 16.96 -6.72 -3.25
C LYS A 228 16.21 -7.90 -3.87
N GLU A 229 14.90 -7.77 -4.03
CA GLU A 229 14.04 -8.89 -4.42
C GLU A 229 13.89 -9.02 -5.94
N PHE A 230 13.90 -7.90 -6.67
CA PHE A 230 13.65 -7.88 -8.11
C PHE A 230 14.85 -7.42 -8.95
N HIS A 231 15.85 -6.77 -8.35
CA HIS A 231 17.07 -6.30 -9.00
C HIS A 231 16.82 -5.46 -10.28
N PRO A 232 15.96 -4.41 -10.24
CA PRO A 232 15.72 -3.57 -11.39
C PRO A 232 17.00 -2.82 -11.82
N ASP A 233 17.13 -2.55 -13.11
CA ASP A 233 18.25 -1.74 -13.63
C ASP A 233 18.14 -0.28 -13.21
N PHE A 234 16.90 0.23 -13.07
CA PHE A 234 16.61 1.60 -12.67
C PHE A 234 15.47 1.68 -11.66
N LEU A 235 15.60 2.58 -10.69
CA LEU A 235 14.60 2.83 -9.65
C LEU A 235 13.96 4.21 -9.83
N ILE A 236 12.62 4.25 -9.77
CA ILE A 236 11.86 5.49 -9.72
C ILE A 236 11.15 5.55 -8.38
N GLY A 237 11.54 6.52 -7.55
CA GLY A 237 10.91 6.77 -6.27
C GLY A 237 9.81 7.82 -6.40
N SER A 238 8.60 7.49 -5.95
CA SER A 238 7.50 8.44 -5.81
C SER A 238 7.27 8.72 -4.32
N LYS A 239 7.64 9.93 -3.88
CA LYS A 239 7.58 10.34 -2.49
C LYS A 239 6.52 11.42 -2.30
N CYS A 240 5.53 11.15 -1.49
CA CYS A 240 4.43 12.09 -1.19
C CYS A 240 4.49 12.66 0.24
N THR A 241 5.52 12.33 1.00
CA THR A 241 5.73 12.85 2.37
C THR A 241 6.86 13.86 2.38
N SER A 242 6.61 15.06 2.90
CA SER A 242 7.69 15.94 3.36
C SER A 242 8.39 15.25 4.53
N GLY A 243 9.71 15.12 4.50
CA GLY A 243 10.52 14.35 5.45
C GLY A 243 10.45 14.75 6.93
N ASN A 244 9.79 15.86 7.24
CA ASN A 244 9.35 16.25 8.58
C ASN A 244 7.83 16.43 8.49
N ASN A 245 7.08 15.53 9.10
CA ASN A 245 5.71 15.85 9.46
C ASN A 245 5.79 16.92 10.54
N ASP A 246 5.58 18.17 10.15
CA ASP A 246 5.39 19.25 11.10
C ASP A 246 4.09 18.98 11.86
N ILE A 247 4.21 18.22 12.93
CA ILE A 247 3.12 17.98 13.86
C ILE A 247 2.89 19.30 14.59
N THR A 248 1.70 19.85 14.42
CA THR A 248 1.24 21.04 15.12
C THR A 248 0.32 20.64 16.26
N GLU A 249 0.07 21.55 17.17
CA GLU A 249 -0.89 21.37 18.28
C GLU A 249 -2.30 21.02 17.77
N ASN A 250 -2.64 21.40 16.54
CA ASN A 250 -3.92 21.14 15.89
C ASN A 250 -3.97 19.83 15.09
N SER A 251 -2.87 19.07 15.04
CA SER A 251 -2.83 17.77 14.36
C SER A 251 -3.72 16.75 15.07
N SER A 252 -4.35 15.85 14.30
CA SER A 252 -5.18 14.81 14.92
C SER A 252 -4.35 13.90 15.84
N LEU A 253 -4.98 13.30 16.86
CA LEU A 253 -4.32 12.34 17.75
C LEU A 253 -3.72 11.16 16.97
N VAL A 254 -4.35 10.77 15.88
CA VAL A 254 -3.86 9.71 15.00
C VAL A 254 -2.58 10.14 14.29
N ASP A 255 -2.54 11.37 13.77
CA ASP A 255 -1.35 11.91 13.10
C ASP A 255 -0.18 12.06 14.07
N GLN A 256 -0.47 12.56 15.29
CA GLN A 256 0.52 12.66 16.35
C GLN A 256 1.06 11.28 16.74
N ALA A 257 0.20 10.32 17.01
CA ALA A 257 0.60 8.96 17.37
C ALA A 257 1.37 8.26 16.25
N PHE A 258 0.96 8.45 15.00
CA PHE A 258 1.63 7.91 13.84
C PHE A 258 3.03 8.51 13.67
N SER A 259 3.16 9.83 13.79
CA SER A 259 4.45 10.51 13.73
C SER A 259 5.42 10.07 14.83
N LEU A 260 4.90 9.83 16.04
CA LEU A 260 5.71 9.29 17.15
C LEU A 260 6.12 7.84 16.96
N ALA A 261 5.32 7.05 16.25
CA ALA A 261 5.58 5.64 15.99
C ALA A 261 6.53 5.42 14.80
N MET A 262 6.60 6.37 13.86
CA MET A 262 7.42 6.23 12.64
C MET A 262 8.92 6.34 12.96
N ASN A 263 9.68 5.36 12.48
CA ASN A 263 11.13 5.47 12.44
C ASN A 263 11.59 6.35 11.26
N LYS A 264 12.84 6.80 11.32
CA LYS A 264 13.46 7.50 10.21
C LYS A 264 13.58 6.57 9.01
N THR A 265 12.84 6.87 7.96
CA THR A 265 12.89 6.11 6.69
C THR A 265 14.09 6.52 5.87
N ASN A 266 14.75 5.54 5.26
CA ASN A 266 15.81 5.77 4.30
C ASN A 266 15.21 6.11 2.93
N TYR A 267 15.44 7.33 2.45
CA TYR A 267 15.04 7.79 1.11
C TYR A 267 16.22 7.85 0.13
N ASP A 268 17.43 7.49 0.57
CA ASP A 268 18.66 7.62 -0.21
C ASP A 268 18.79 6.41 -1.15
N MET A 269 18.21 6.52 -2.33
CA MET A 269 18.31 5.50 -3.39
C MET A 269 19.71 5.53 -4.06
N PRO A 270 20.12 4.43 -4.71
CA PRO A 270 21.43 4.34 -5.36
C PRO A 270 21.65 5.44 -6.41
N GLU A 271 22.77 6.18 -6.30
CA GLU A 271 23.15 7.18 -7.29
C GLU A 271 23.38 6.56 -8.68
N GLY A 272 23.05 7.31 -9.72
CA GLY A 272 23.30 6.95 -11.12
C GLY A 272 22.29 5.96 -11.72
N ARG A 273 21.47 5.27 -10.90
CA ARG A 273 20.41 4.36 -11.37
C ARG A 273 19.07 4.59 -10.67
N SER A 274 18.84 5.81 -10.21
CA SER A 274 17.56 6.15 -9.58
C SER A 274 17.14 7.60 -9.84
N LEU A 275 15.83 7.83 -9.77
CA LEU A 275 15.18 9.14 -9.85
C LEU A 275 14.14 9.27 -8.74
N MET A 276 14.17 10.36 -7.98
CA MET A 276 13.15 10.70 -6.99
C MET A 276 12.19 11.74 -7.55
N ILE A 277 10.90 11.44 -7.50
CA ILE A 277 9.79 12.35 -7.82
C ILE A 277 9.11 12.74 -6.49
N ASN A 278 9.07 14.05 -6.19
CA ASN A 278 8.53 14.59 -4.93
C ASN A 278 7.32 15.47 -5.19
#